data_52bd4fb97a1e2137395902e22e8c5a0f
#
_entry.id   52bd4fb97a1e2137395902e22e8c5a0f
#
_cell.length_a   1.000
_cell.length_b   1.000
_cell.length_c   1.000
_cell.angle_alpha   90.00
_cell.angle_beta   90.00
_cell.angle_gamma   90.00
#
_symmetry.space_group_name_H-M   'P 1'
#
loop_
_entity.id
_entity.type
_entity.pdbx_description
1 polymer ?
#
loop_
_entity_poly.entity_id
_entity_poly.type
_entity_poly.pdbx_seq_one_letter_code
_entity_poly.pdbx_strand_id
1 'polypeptide(L)'
;MDRYGVMGNPVAHSKSPWIHARFAQLTEQALRYEALLVPLDGFAQAVQALRANGGRGCNVTVPFKFEAAALPGLHLSERATLAGACNTLRFDGDAIFGDNTDGVGLVRDITVNAGVPLAGRRILLVGAGGAGAGVLGPLLQAGPAVLTIANRSPDKAHSLAAGHADLAHRHGVTLSACGLEDVGTAYDIVINASASSLTGQAPPIAPTVLRAGTLACDLMYGPGAQAFLDWARQHGAQARDGLGMLVEQAAESFSIWRGVMPPASQVLSELRALLETPQA
;
A
#
# COMPACT_ATOMS: atom_id res chain seq x y z
N MET A 1 -23.93 -4.23 15.36
CA MET A 1 -22.91 -4.64 14.38
C MET A 1 -22.22 -3.36 13.90
N ASP A 2 -20.92 -3.24 14.14
CA ASP A 2 -20.16 -2.05 13.78
C ASP A 2 -19.99 -1.93 12.26
N ARG A 3 -20.06 -0.70 11.74
CA ARG A 3 -20.02 -0.44 10.30
C ARG A 3 -18.70 0.18 9.90
N TYR A 4 -18.11 -0.39 8.86
CA TYR A 4 -16.88 0.06 8.22
C TYR A 4 -17.06 0.05 6.70
N GLY A 5 -16.10 0.59 5.97
CA GLY A 5 -16.10 0.51 4.52
C GLY A 5 -14.79 0.98 3.91
N VAL A 6 -14.68 0.84 2.59
CA VAL A 6 -13.60 1.46 1.80
C VAL A 6 -14.20 2.55 0.93
N MET A 7 -13.66 3.76 1.04
CA MET A 7 -14.03 4.94 0.25
C MET A 7 -13.04 5.12 -0.90
N GLY A 8 -13.55 5.23 -2.13
CA GLY A 8 -12.73 5.42 -3.33
C GLY A 8 -13.55 5.73 -4.56
N ASN A 9 -12.86 6.06 -5.68
CA ASN A 9 -13.48 6.26 -6.98
C ASN A 9 -12.49 5.96 -8.12
N PRO A 10 -12.64 4.82 -8.83
CA PRO A 10 -13.63 3.75 -8.62
C PRO A 10 -13.33 2.89 -7.39
N VAL A 11 -14.32 2.15 -6.88
CA VAL A 11 -14.18 1.27 -5.71
C VAL A 11 -14.90 -0.08 -5.84
N ALA A 12 -15.69 -0.25 -6.91
CA ALA A 12 -16.54 -1.43 -7.09
C ALA A 12 -15.76 -2.77 -7.16
N HIS A 13 -14.50 -2.72 -7.62
CA HIS A 13 -13.65 -3.91 -7.77
C HIS A 13 -12.84 -4.25 -6.51
N SER A 14 -12.99 -3.46 -5.43
CA SER A 14 -12.24 -3.68 -4.19
C SER A 14 -12.52 -5.05 -3.58
N LYS A 15 -11.47 -5.77 -3.20
CA LYS A 15 -11.55 -7.03 -2.48
C LYS A 15 -11.61 -6.83 -0.95
N SER A 16 -11.46 -5.59 -0.47
CA SER A 16 -11.51 -5.27 0.96
C SER A 16 -12.80 -5.73 1.67
N PRO A 17 -14.00 -5.63 1.06
CA PRO A 17 -15.21 -6.16 1.69
C PRO A 17 -15.14 -7.66 1.99
N TRP A 18 -14.65 -8.46 1.05
CA TRP A 18 -14.46 -9.89 1.26
C TRP A 18 -13.40 -10.18 2.33
N ILE A 19 -12.27 -9.49 2.27
CA ILE A 19 -11.15 -9.65 3.23
C ILE A 19 -11.62 -9.36 4.65
N HIS A 20 -12.26 -8.21 4.88
CA HIS A 20 -12.72 -7.82 6.22
C HIS A 20 -13.87 -8.68 6.74
N ALA A 21 -14.76 -9.15 5.86
CA ALA A 21 -15.80 -10.14 6.25
C ALA A 21 -15.16 -11.45 6.70
N ARG A 22 -14.11 -11.91 6.00
CA ARG A 22 -13.39 -13.12 6.37
C ARG A 22 -12.62 -12.95 7.67
N PHE A 23 -11.95 -11.82 7.88
CA PHE A 23 -11.32 -11.47 9.16
C PHE A 23 -12.32 -11.49 10.31
N ALA A 24 -13.48 -10.85 10.11
CA ALA A 24 -14.55 -10.82 11.10
C ALA A 24 -15.01 -12.23 11.51
N GLN A 25 -15.20 -13.10 10.51
CA GLN A 25 -15.59 -14.50 10.76
C GLN A 25 -14.52 -15.28 11.55
N LEU A 26 -13.23 -15.16 11.15
CA LEU A 26 -12.14 -15.91 11.78
C LEU A 26 -11.78 -15.40 13.18
N THR A 27 -12.14 -14.16 13.50
CA THR A 27 -11.87 -13.52 14.80
C THR A 27 -13.13 -13.34 15.65
N GLU A 28 -14.27 -13.87 15.20
CA GLU A 28 -15.59 -13.78 15.89
C GLU A 28 -15.99 -12.31 16.17
N GLN A 29 -15.61 -11.38 15.26
CA GLN A 29 -15.94 -9.97 15.39
C GLN A 29 -17.21 -9.60 14.63
N ALA A 30 -18.19 -8.96 15.31
CA ALA A 30 -19.44 -8.53 14.70
C ALA A 30 -19.24 -7.19 13.97
N LEU A 31 -18.92 -7.22 12.68
CA LEU A 31 -18.82 -6.02 11.83
C LEU A 31 -19.42 -6.25 10.44
N ARG A 32 -19.77 -5.13 9.77
CA ARG A 32 -20.13 -5.05 8.36
C ARG A 32 -19.15 -4.12 7.66
N TYR A 33 -18.71 -4.53 6.49
CA TYR A 33 -17.76 -3.77 5.69
C TYR A 33 -18.25 -3.66 4.23
N GLU A 34 -18.27 -2.45 3.67
CA GLU A 34 -18.87 -2.16 2.38
C GLU A 34 -17.91 -1.33 1.50
N ALA A 35 -18.08 -1.44 0.17
CA ALA A 35 -17.45 -0.52 -0.78
C ALA A 35 -18.34 0.72 -0.91
N LEU A 36 -17.76 1.90 -0.71
CA LEU A 36 -18.45 3.20 -0.70
C LEU A 36 -17.90 4.04 -1.86
N LEU A 37 -18.68 4.14 -2.95
CA LEU A 37 -18.33 5.03 -4.06
C LEU A 37 -18.53 6.48 -3.62
N VAL A 38 -17.48 7.29 -3.73
CA VAL A 38 -17.47 8.68 -3.31
C VAL A 38 -17.27 9.58 -4.53
N PRO A 39 -18.08 10.66 -4.71
CA PRO A 39 -17.83 11.68 -5.73
C PRO A 39 -16.46 12.34 -5.54
N LEU A 40 -15.81 12.74 -6.65
CA LEU A 40 -14.44 13.30 -6.60
C LEU A 40 -14.31 14.57 -5.75
N ASP A 41 -15.38 15.31 -5.57
CA ASP A 41 -15.50 16.54 -4.77
C ASP A 41 -16.27 16.35 -3.45
N GLY A 42 -16.59 15.09 -3.08
CA GLY A 42 -17.50 14.77 -1.98
C GLY A 42 -16.85 13.99 -0.81
N PHE A 43 -15.53 13.87 -0.74
CA PHE A 43 -14.90 13.00 0.24
C PHE A 43 -15.16 13.37 1.69
N ALA A 44 -14.96 14.66 2.05
CA ALA A 44 -15.17 15.14 3.42
C ALA A 44 -16.63 14.93 3.88
N GLN A 45 -17.60 15.22 2.99
CA GLN A 45 -19.01 14.98 3.26
C GLN A 45 -19.34 13.49 3.44
N ALA A 46 -18.73 12.61 2.62
CA ALA A 46 -18.91 11.17 2.74
C ALA A 46 -18.39 10.62 4.07
N VAL A 47 -17.25 11.13 4.55
CA VAL A 47 -16.71 10.79 5.88
C VAL A 47 -17.67 11.20 6.99
N GLN A 48 -18.19 12.45 6.93
CA GLN A 48 -19.15 12.94 7.90
C GLN A 48 -20.45 12.13 7.88
N ALA A 49 -20.97 11.82 6.68
CA ALA A 49 -22.16 11.00 6.53
C ALA A 49 -21.97 9.59 7.11
N LEU A 50 -20.82 8.94 6.88
CA LEU A 50 -20.53 7.63 7.46
C LEU A 50 -20.54 7.69 9.00
N ARG A 51 -19.91 8.72 9.60
CA ARG A 51 -19.90 8.93 11.05
C ARG A 51 -21.31 9.14 11.60
N ALA A 52 -22.08 10.04 11.00
CA ALA A 52 -23.46 10.37 11.43
C ALA A 52 -24.37 9.15 11.38
N ASN A 53 -24.11 8.19 10.47
CA ASN A 53 -24.85 6.94 10.33
C ASN A 53 -24.24 5.78 11.15
N GLY A 54 -23.45 6.09 12.19
CA GLY A 54 -22.93 5.11 13.13
C GLY A 54 -21.72 4.28 12.62
N GLY A 55 -21.05 4.76 11.56
CA GLY A 55 -19.77 4.18 11.12
C GLY A 55 -18.69 4.31 12.19
N ARG A 56 -17.82 3.33 12.30
CA ARG A 56 -16.71 3.28 13.26
C ARG A 56 -15.35 3.58 12.63
N GLY A 57 -15.27 3.57 11.31
CA GLY A 57 -14.06 3.86 10.55
C GLY A 57 -14.20 3.48 9.09
N CYS A 58 -13.18 3.79 8.30
CA CYS A 58 -13.09 3.35 6.90
C CYS A 58 -11.65 3.27 6.42
N ASN A 59 -11.43 2.43 5.42
CA ASN A 59 -10.26 2.58 4.58
C ASN A 59 -10.52 3.65 3.51
N VAL A 60 -9.44 4.25 3.03
CA VAL A 60 -9.44 5.23 1.96
C VAL A 60 -8.50 4.77 0.86
N THR A 61 -9.00 4.75 -0.38
CA THR A 61 -8.20 4.42 -1.54
C THR A 61 -8.20 5.57 -2.56
N VAL A 62 -7.64 5.34 -3.73
CA VAL A 62 -7.53 6.32 -4.83
C VAL A 62 -8.89 6.97 -5.10
N PRO A 63 -8.95 8.30 -5.30
CA PRO A 63 -7.82 9.25 -5.28
C PRO A 63 -7.61 9.96 -3.93
N PHE A 64 -8.33 9.61 -2.87
CA PHE A 64 -8.60 10.42 -1.69
C PHE A 64 -7.56 10.35 -0.56
N LYS A 65 -6.48 9.56 -0.69
CA LYS A 65 -5.51 9.36 0.42
C LYS A 65 -4.86 10.64 0.93
N PHE A 66 -4.56 11.60 0.04
CA PHE A 66 -4.02 12.92 0.42
C PHE A 66 -5.08 13.80 1.06
N GLU A 67 -6.29 13.81 0.48
CA GLU A 67 -7.42 14.54 1.02
C GLU A 67 -7.81 14.04 2.41
N ALA A 68 -7.74 12.71 2.62
CA ALA A 68 -7.98 12.11 3.92
C ALA A 68 -6.97 12.59 4.98
N ALA A 69 -5.70 12.74 4.63
CA ALA A 69 -4.68 13.26 5.55
C ALA A 69 -4.88 14.76 5.88
N ALA A 70 -5.61 15.49 5.03
CA ALA A 70 -5.90 16.92 5.20
C ALA A 70 -7.24 17.22 5.89
N LEU A 71 -7.96 16.20 6.36
CA LEU A 71 -9.26 16.40 7.04
C LEU A 71 -9.10 17.27 8.30
N PRO A 72 -9.97 18.26 8.51
CA PRO A 72 -9.95 19.07 9.72
C PRO A 72 -10.16 18.24 11.00
N GLY A 73 -9.36 18.51 12.04
CA GLY A 73 -9.47 17.83 13.33
C GLY A 73 -8.99 16.38 13.34
N LEU A 74 -8.27 15.97 12.31
CA LEU A 74 -7.71 14.62 12.23
C LEU A 74 -6.41 14.49 13.05
N HIS A 75 -6.33 13.44 13.84
CA HIS A 75 -5.11 13.04 14.54
C HIS A 75 -4.38 11.98 13.70
N LEU A 76 -3.27 12.36 13.07
CA LEU A 76 -2.47 11.45 12.25
C LEU A 76 -1.47 10.66 13.09
N SER A 77 -1.27 9.39 12.75
CA SER A 77 -0.11 8.62 13.19
C SER A 77 1.18 9.20 12.59
N GLU A 78 2.33 8.83 13.17
CA GLU A 78 3.64 9.25 12.65
C GLU A 78 3.83 8.82 11.19
N ARG A 79 3.48 7.59 10.84
CA ARG A 79 3.61 7.06 9.47
C ARG A 79 2.66 7.73 8.48
N ALA A 80 1.46 8.09 8.89
CA ALA A 80 0.54 8.84 8.04
C ALA A 80 0.99 10.30 7.85
N THR A 81 1.55 10.91 8.89
CA THR A 81 2.15 12.25 8.84
C THR A 81 3.32 12.29 7.88
N LEU A 82 4.25 11.33 7.97
CA LEU A 82 5.39 11.21 7.06
C LEU A 82 4.97 10.99 5.60
N ALA A 83 3.96 10.14 5.38
CA ALA A 83 3.44 9.88 4.04
C ALA A 83 2.66 11.08 3.47
N GLY A 84 2.16 12.00 4.32
CA GLY A 84 1.18 13.00 3.93
C GLY A 84 -0.10 12.38 3.35
N ALA A 85 -0.34 11.10 3.61
CA ALA A 85 -1.40 10.30 3.03
C ALA A 85 -1.98 9.35 4.07
N CYS A 86 -3.31 9.19 4.07
CA CYS A 86 -4.04 8.35 5.01
C CYS A 86 -4.88 7.32 4.25
N ASN A 87 -4.77 6.04 4.61
CA ASN A 87 -5.57 4.96 4.02
C ASN A 87 -6.54 4.32 5.03
N THR A 88 -6.47 4.72 6.31
CA THR A 88 -7.29 4.15 7.39
C THR A 88 -7.75 5.26 8.34
N LEU A 89 -9.06 5.38 8.52
CA LEU A 89 -9.69 6.27 9.48
C LEU A 89 -10.38 5.46 10.58
N ARG A 90 -10.20 5.87 11.84
CA ARG A 90 -10.96 5.36 12.98
C ARG A 90 -11.73 6.52 13.61
N PHE A 91 -12.99 6.29 13.91
CA PHE A 91 -13.87 7.25 14.56
C PHE A 91 -14.08 6.87 16.03
N ASP A 92 -13.79 7.79 16.92
CA ASP A 92 -13.88 7.62 18.37
C ASP A 92 -14.58 8.83 18.97
N GLY A 93 -15.90 8.73 19.12
CA GLY A 93 -16.74 9.88 19.44
C GLY A 93 -16.58 11.00 18.41
N ASP A 94 -16.19 12.20 18.88
CA ASP A 94 -15.93 13.35 18.01
C ASP A 94 -14.53 13.35 17.38
N ALA A 95 -13.61 12.52 17.86
CA ALA A 95 -12.24 12.44 17.34
C ALA A 95 -12.18 11.56 16.08
N ILE A 96 -11.30 11.95 15.15
CA ILE A 96 -10.93 11.14 13.98
C ILE A 96 -9.43 10.86 14.06
N PHE A 97 -9.07 9.58 13.99
CA PHE A 97 -7.69 9.14 13.92
C PHE A 97 -7.40 8.61 12.51
N GLY A 98 -6.29 9.05 11.94
CA GLY A 98 -5.83 8.65 10.62
C GLY A 98 -4.52 7.91 10.65
N ASP A 99 -4.42 6.86 9.87
CA ASP A 99 -3.23 6.05 9.73
C ASP A 99 -2.94 5.67 8.28
N ASN A 100 -1.71 5.23 8.02
CA ASN A 100 -1.33 4.65 6.74
C ASN A 100 -0.76 3.24 6.95
N THR A 101 -1.54 2.24 6.59
CA THR A 101 -1.20 0.82 6.77
C THR A 101 -0.52 0.20 5.55
N ASP A 102 -0.41 0.93 4.42
CA ASP A 102 0.12 0.41 3.15
C ASP A 102 1.55 -0.13 3.31
N GLY A 103 2.42 0.67 3.94
CA GLY A 103 3.82 0.32 4.05
C GLY A 103 4.07 -0.86 5.00
N VAL A 104 3.33 -0.93 6.11
CA VAL A 104 3.38 -2.10 7.00
C VAL A 104 2.90 -3.35 6.27
N GLY A 105 1.84 -3.22 5.48
CA GLY A 105 1.34 -4.31 4.65
C GLY A 105 2.39 -4.81 3.65
N LEU A 106 3.06 -3.90 2.95
CA LEU A 106 4.12 -4.27 2.00
C LEU A 106 5.32 -4.93 2.69
N VAL A 107 5.78 -4.36 3.80
CA VAL A 107 6.92 -4.91 4.56
C VAL A 107 6.60 -6.33 5.06
N ARG A 108 5.41 -6.56 5.61
CA ARG A 108 4.98 -7.90 6.03
C ARG A 108 4.87 -8.87 4.85
N ASP A 109 4.34 -8.42 3.74
CA ASP A 109 4.22 -9.26 2.55
C ASP A 109 5.59 -9.70 2.01
N ILE A 110 6.56 -8.81 1.98
CA ILE A 110 7.92 -9.13 1.54
C ILE A 110 8.64 -10.01 2.58
N THR A 111 8.58 -9.65 3.87
CA THR A 111 9.41 -10.33 4.88
C THR A 111 8.81 -11.62 5.39
N VAL A 112 7.49 -11.69 5.52
CA VAL A 112 6.80 -12.88 6.08
C VAL A 112 6.30 -13.79 4.96
N ASN A 113 5.52 -13.26 4.01
CA ASN A 113 4.88 -14.09 3.00
C ASN A 113 5.85 -14.49 1.87
N ALA A 114 6.78 -13.60 1.46
CA ALA A 114 7.82 -13.93 0.48
C ALA A 114 9.12 -14.44 1.13
N GLY A 115 9.31 -14.27 2.44
CA GLY A 115 10.50 -14.72 3.16
C GLY A 115 11.79 -13.97 2.78
N VAL A 116 11.68 -12.76 2.21
CA VAL A 116 12.81 -11.96 1.73
C VAL A 116 13.14 -10.85 2.75
N PRO A 117 14.33 -10.86 3.38
CA PRO A 117 14.71 -9.79 4.30
C PRO A 117 14.92 -8.47 3.56
N LEU A 118 14.51 -7.35 4.18
CA LEU A 118 14.73 -6.00 3.67
C LEU A 118 16.04 -5.39 4.19
N ALA A 119 16.46 -5.75 5.41
CA ALA A 119 17.65 -5.22 6.03
C ALA A 119 18.90 -5.47 5.18
N GLY A 120 19.71 -4.43 4.99
CA GLY A 120 20.95 -4.48 4.20
C GLY A 120 20.75 -4.61 2.68
N ARG A 121 19.53 -4.61 2.16
CA ARG A 121 19.23 -4.77 0.73
C ARG A 121 19.31 -3.45 -0.02
N ARG A 122 19.48 -3.56 -1.35
CA ARG A 122 19.36 -2.44 -2.29
C ARG A 122 17.95 -2.46 -2.89
N ILE A 123 17.16 -1.43 -2.61
CA ILE A 123 15.76 -1.33 -3.00
C ILE A 123 15.57 -0.19 -4.01
N LEU A 124 14.85 -0.46 -5.10
CA LEU A 124 14.33 0.54 -6.02
C LEU A 124 12.82 0.66 -5.81
N LEU A 125 12.36 1.88 -5.47
CA LEU A 125 10.95 2.24 -5.40
C LEU A 125 10.60 3.10 -6.63
N VAL A 126 9.78 2.57 -7.51
CA VAL A 126 9.34 3.27 -8.73
C VAL A 126 7.98 3.89 -8.49
N GLY A 127 7.93 5.21 -8.45
CA GLY A 127 6.72 6.00 -8.20
C GLY A 127 6.78 6.79 -6.89
N ALA A 128 6.49 8.10 -6.98
CA ALA A 128 6.43 9.05 -5.88
C ALA A 128 5.02 9.64 -5.69
N GLY A 129 4.00 8.85 -5.98
CA GLY A 129 2.60 9.17 -5.69
C GLY A 129 2.17 8.68 -4.30
N GLY A 130 0.87 8.71 -4.01
CA GLY A 130 0.33 8.33 -2.70
C GLY A 130 0.69 6.90 -2.25
N ALA A 131 0.79 5.95 -3.19
CA ALA A 131 1.24 4.59 -2.87
C ALA A 131 2.73 4.57 -2.49
N GLY A 132 3.60 5.22 -3.29
CA GLY A 132 5.03 5.33 -2.99
C GLY A 132 5.30 6.04 -1.66
N ALA A 133 4.62 7.14 -1.39
CA ALA A 133 4.71 7.87 -0.13
C ALA A 133 4.27 7.00 1.07
N GLY A 134 3.20 6.24 0.92
CA GLY A 134 2.68 5.36 1.97
C GLY A 134 3.60 4.21 2.36
N VAL A 135 4.43 3.73 1.43
CA VAL A 135 5.33 2.59 1.70
C VAL A 135 6.74 2.99 2.09
N LEU A 136 7.17 4.23 1.79
CA LEU A 136 8.56 4.66 1.96
C LEU A 136 9.01 4.62 3.43
N GLY A 137 8.24 5.20 4.34
CA GLY A 137 8.60 5.25 5.77
C GLY A 137 8.86 3.86 6.36
N PRO A 138 7.90 2.91 6.29
CA PRO A 138 8.12 1.53 6.75
C PRO A 138 9.25 0.78 6.05
N LEU A 139 9.50 1.04 4.76
CA LEU A 139 10.66 0.47 4.07
C LEU A 139 11.98 0.99 4.65
N LEU A 140 12.09 2.28 4.96
CA LEU A 140 13.28 2.86 5.60
C LEU A 140 13.48 2.30 7.01
N GLN A 141 12.41 2.14 7.79
CA GLN A 141 12.45 1.53 9.13
C GLN A 141 12.92 0.07 9.11
N ALA A 142 12.70 -0.64 8.00
CA ALA A 142 13.20 -2.00 7.82
C ALA A 142 14.73 -2.09 7.55
N GLY A 143 15.44 -0.97 7.46
CA GLY A 143 16.89 -0.86 7.42
C GLY A 143 17.56 -1.40 6.15
N PRO A 144 17.08 -1.11 4.93
CA PRO A 144 17.83 -1.43 3.73
C PRO A 144 19.16 -0.65 3.70
N ALA A 145 20.17 -1.18 3.01
CA ALA A 145 21.43 -0.45 2.86
C ALA A 145 21.25 0.78 1.94
N VAL A 146 20.49 0.60 0.86
CA VAL A 146 20.22 1.65 -0.13
C VAL A 146 18.73 1.60 -0.51
N LEU A 147 18.08 2.76 -0.56
CA LEU A 147 16.76 2.92 -1.15
C LEU A 147 16.80 4.06 -2.17
N THR A 148 16.51 3.75 -3.42
CA THR A 148 16.41 4.72 -4.51
C THR A 148 14.95 4.92 -4.89
N ILE A 149 14.49 6.17 -4.93
CA ILE A 149 13.16 6.53 -5.40
C ILE A 149 13.30 7.01 -6.84
N ALA A 150 12.60 6.38 -7.77
CA ALA A 150 12.56 6.80 -9.16
C ALA A 150 11.16 7.24 -9.57
N ASN A 151 11.05 8.37 -10.28
CA ASN A 151 9.75 8.83 -10.75
C ASN A 151 9.86 9.53 -12.10
N ARG A 152 8.79 9.47 -12.92
CA ARG A 152 8.70 10.17 -14.21
C ARG A 152 8.94 11.69 -14.09
N SER A 153 8.50 12.29 -12.98
CA SER A 153 8.83 13.67 -12.61
C SER A 153 9.88 13.61 -11.50
N PRO A 154 11.17 13.83 -11.76
CA PRO A 154 12.24 13.67 -10.76
C PRO A 154 12.03 14.53 -9.52
N ASP A 155 11.49 15.75 -9.67
CA ASP A 155 11.22 16.66 -8.55
C ASP A 155 10.31 16.06 -7.48
N LYS A 156 9.33 15.23 -7.90
CA LYS A 156 8.47 14.51 -6.94
C LYS A 156 9.25 13.47 -6.13
N ALA A 157 10.17 12.76 -6.78
CA ALA A 157 11.04 11.80 -6.10
C ALA A 157 11.98 12.50 -5.13
N HIS A 158 12.61 13.62 -5.56
CA HIS A 158 13.47 14.44 -4.70
C HIS A 158 12.70 15.02 -3.49
N SER A 159 11.51 15.57 -3.71
CA SER A 159 10.67 16.09 -2.63
C SER A 159 10.29 15.00 -1.62
N LEU A 160 9.93 13.81 -2.11
CA LEU A 160 9.60 12.68 -1.26
C LEU A 160 10.82 12.20 -0.46
N ALA A 161 11.99 12.12 -1.08
CA ALA A 161 13.24 11.77 -0.42
C ALA A 161 13.64 12.81 0.64
N ALA A 162 13.54 14.10 0.32
CA ALA A 162 13.83 15.18 1.27
C ALA A 162 12.96 15.12 2.52
N GLY A 163 11.65 14.84 2.37
CA GLY A 163 10.72 14.70 3.49
C GLY A 163 11.01 13.48 4.39
N HIS A 164 11.83 12.53 3.92
CA HIS A 164 12.18 11.32 4.68
C HIS A 164 13.67 11.23 5.03
N ALA A 165 14.45 12.29 4.78
CA ALA A 165 15.91 12.28 4.99
C ALA A 165 16.31 11.97 6.44
N ASP A 166 15.63 12.58 7.41
CA ASP A 166 15.89 12.35 8.83
C ASP A 166 15.57 10.91 9.25
N LEU A 167 14.50 10.33 8.71
CA LEU A 167 14.15 8.94 8.97
C LEU A 167 15.21 8.00 8.39
N ALA A 168 15.61 8.24 7.14
CA ALA A 168 16.67 7.46 6.49
C ALA A 168 17.99 7.53 7.28
N HIS A 169 18.38 8.71 7.71
CA HIS A 169 19.60 8.91 8.53
C HIS A 169 19.52 8.14 9.84
N ARG A 170 18.39 8.22 10.57
CA ARG A 170 18.20 7.48 11.84
C ARG A 170 18.31 5.96 11.68
N HIS A 171 17.94 5.43 10.53
CA HIS A 171 17.99 4.00 10.24
C HIS A 171 19.24 3.57 9.45
N GLY A 172 20.20 4.49 9.20
CA GLY A 172 21.45 4.20 8.50
C GLY A 172 21.25 3.85 7.02
N VAL A 173 20.16 4.32 6.40
CA VAL A 173 19.80 4.02 5.01
C VAL A 173 20.34 5.10 4.09
N THR A 174 21.06 4.72 3.03
CA THR A 174 21.40 5.62 1.94
C THR A 174 20.16 5.82 1.07
N LEU A 175 19.50 6.98 1.22
CA LEU A 175 18.33 7.37 0.45
C LEU A 175 18.72 8.26 -0.71
N SER A 176 18.27 7.93 -1.93
CA SER A 176 18.47 8.72 -3.14
C SER A 176 17.22 8.84 -3.97
N ALA A 177 17.19 9.84 -4.88
CA ALA A 177 16.08 10.07 -5.79
C ALA A 177 16.58 10.42 -7.18
N CYS A 178 15.85 10.00 -8.23
CA CYS A 178 16.24 10.22 -9.63
C CYS A 178 15.05 10.17 -10.60
N GLY A 179 15.33 10.44 -11.87
CA GLY A 179 14.46 10.14 -13.00
C GLY A 179 14.42 8.64 -13.33
N LEU A 180 13.46 8.22 -14.17
CA LEU A 180 13.33 6.80 -14.57
C LEU A 180 14.49 6.32 -15.46
N GLU A 181 15.25 7.23 -16.08
CA GLU A 181 16.39 6.92 -16.93
C GLU A 181 17.70 6.76 -16.13
N ASP A 182 17.73 7.28 -14.87
CA ASP A 182 18.92 7.36 -14.04
C ASP A 182 18.93 6.38 -12.87
N VAL A 183 18.12 5.32 -12.95
CA VAL A 183 17.83 4.40 -11.83
C VAL A 183 19.00 3.53 -11.37
N GLY A 184 20.12 3.50 -12.08
CA GLY A 184 21.23 2.60 -11.78
C GLY A 184 20.93 1.14 -12.12
N THR A 185 21.60 0.19 -11.45
CA THR A 185 21.54 -1.25 -11.81
C THR A 185 21.54 -2.16 -10.60
N ALA A 186 21.13 -3.41 -10.80
CA ALA A 186 21.36 -4.55 -9.89
C ALA A 186 20.77 -4.37 -8.48
N TYR A 187 19.48 -4.12 -8.38
CA TYR A 187 18.77 -4.10 -7.11
C TYR A 187 18.38 -5.50 -6.61
N ASP A 188 18.30 -5.66 -5.30
CA ASP A 188 17.78 -6.86 -4.66
C ASP A 188 16.26 -6.92 -4.73
N ILE A 189 15.62 -5.75 -4.60
CA ILE A 189 14.17 -5.61 -4.59
C ILE A 189 13.79 -4.42 -5.46
N VAL A 190 12.84 -4.61 -6.36
CA VAL A 190 12.24 -3.55 -7.20
C VAL A 190 10.75 -3.49 -6.89
N ILE A 191 10.27 -2.33 -6.48
CA ILE A 191 8.87 -2.11 -6.09
C ILE A 191 8.24 -1.13 -7.06
N ASN A 192 7.23 -1.58 -7.81
CA ASN A 192 6.44 -0.72 -8.68
C ASN A 192 5.24 -0.14 -7.92
N ALA A 193 5.35 1.12 -7.53
CA ALA A 193 4.28 1.93 -6.93
C ALA A 193 3.75 3.00 -7.91
N SER A 194 4.07 2.87 -9.19
CA SER A 194 3.67 3.83 -10.23
C SER A 194 2.26 3.56 -10.76
N ALA A 195 1.69 4.54 -11.44
CA ALA A 195 0.39 4.40 -12.09
C ALA A 195 0.43 3.60 -13.40
N SER A 196 1.60 3.11 -13.86
CA SER A 196 1.73 2.35 -15.11
C SER A 196 0.84 1.11 -15.12
N SER A 197 0.76 0.40 -14.00
CA SER A 197 -0.07 -0.80 -13.85
C SER A 197 -1.58 -0.51 -13.95
N LEU A 198 -2.03 0.72 -13.69
CA LEU A 198 -3.43 1.11 -13.94
C LEU A 198 -3.78 1.12 -15.42
N THR A 199 -2.80 1.30 -16.29
CA THR A 199 -2.94 1.28 -17.76
C THR A 199 -2.46 -0.04 -18.37
N GLY A 200 -2.15 -1.04 -17.55
CA GLY A 200 -1.65 -2.34 -17.99
C GLY A 200 -0.25 -2.28 -18.62
N GLN A 201 0.60 -1.36 -18.18
CA GLN A 201 1.95 -1.18 -18.69
C GLN A 201 2.99 -1.38 -17.60
N ALA A 202 4.15 -1.96 -17.95
CA ALA A 202 5.31 -1.91 -17.08
C ALA A 202 5.89 -0.48 -17.04
N PRO A 203 6.52 -0.07 -15.91
CA PRO A 203 7.20 1.22 -15.87
C PRO A 203 8.36 1.24 -16.88
N PRO A 204 8.63 2.37 -17.54
CA PRO A 204 9.69 2.48 -18.54
C PRO A 204 11.06 2.62 -17.86
N ILE A 205 11.52 1.55 -17.23
CA ILE A 205 12.85 1.44 -16.60
C ILE A 205 13.68 0.36 -17.31
N ALA A 206 14.98 0.55 -17.35
CA ALA A 206 15.86 -0.42 -17.98
C ALA A 206 15.87 -1.76 -17.23
N PRO A 207 15.87 -2.92 -17.92
CA PRO A 207 15.90 -4.23 -17.25
C PRO A 207 17.21 -4.48 -16.48
N THR A 208 18.25 -3.67 -16.68
CA THR A 208 19.49 -3.73 -15.90
C THR A 208 19.30 -3.42 -14.41
N VAL A 209 18.15 -2.89 -14.00
CA VAL A 209 17.79 -2.74 -12.57
C VAL A 209 17.61 -4.12 -11.91
N LEU A 210 17.26 -5.15 -12.69
CA LEU A 210 17.09 -6.52 -12.24
C LEU A 210 18.41 -7.29 -12.31
N ARG A 211 18.54 -8.26 -11.43
CA ARG A 211 19.59 -9.29 -11.44
C ARG A 211 18.98 -10.65 -11.07
N ALA A 212 19.73 -11.71 -11.24
CA ALA A 212 19.29 -13.03 -10.80
C ALA A 212 18.93 -13.00 -9.29
N GLY A 213 17.72 -13.46 -8.96
CA GLY A 213 17.20 -13.47 -7.60
C GLY A 213 16.58 -12.15 -7.12
N THR A 214 16.49 -11.10 -7.96
CA THR A 214 15.73 -9.89 -7.62
C THR A 214 14.26 -10.25 -7.35
N LEU A 215 13.71 -9.74 -6.24
CA LEU A 215 12.28 -9.74 -6.00
C LEU A 215 11.66 -8.49 -6.63
N ALA A 216 10.77 -8.66 -7.59
CA ALA A 216 10.05 -7.58 -8.27
C ALA A 216 8.59 -7.57 -7.83
N CYS A 217 8.20 -6.57 -7.04
CA CYS A 217 6.85 -6.42 -6.49
C CYS A 217 6.08 -5.32 -7.23
N ASP A 218 4.86 -5.62 -7.68
CA ASP A 218 3.89 -4.60 -8.07
C ASP A 218 2.95 -4.33 -6.89
N LEU A 219 2.63 -3.07 -6.61
CA LEU A 219 1.61 -2.74 -5.58
C LEU A 219 0.18 -2.97 -6.09
N MET A 220 0.02 -3.15 -7.41
CA MET A 220 -1.24 -3.59 -8.00
C MET A 220 -1.34 -5.12 -8.02
N TYR A 221 -2.55 -5.63 -8.13
CA TYR A 221 -2.86 -7.05 -8.29
C TYR A 221 -3.84 -7.28 -9.44
N GLY A 222 -4.00 -8.53 -9.85
CA GLY A 222 -4.87 -8.91 -10.96
C GLY A 222 -4.33 -8.45 -12.33
N PRO A 223 -5.21 -8.22 -13.34
CA PRO A 223 -4.80 -7.94 -14.72
C PRO A 223 -3.89 -6.71 -14.86
N GLY A 224 -4.07 -5.69 -14.01
CA GLY A 224 -3.26 -4.47 -14.05
C GLY A 224 -1.77 -4.72 -13.76
N ALA A 225 -1.44 -5.66 -12.90
CA ALA A 225 -0.07 -6.00 -12.55
C ALA A 225 0.65 -6.82 -13.63
N GLN A 226 -0.09 -7.49 -14.53
CA GLN A 226 0.44 -8.54 -15.39
C GLN A 226 1.63 -8.10 -16.24
N ALA A 227 1.56 -6.90 -16.83
CA ALA A 227 2.63 -6.39 -17.70
C ALA A 227 3.98 -6.25 -16.93
N PHE A 228 3.93 -5.75 -15.69
CA PHE A 228 5.13 -5.66 -14.85
C PHE A 228 5.63 -7.05 -14.41
N LEU A 229 4.72 -7.93 -14.02
CA LEU A 229 5.08 -9.28 -13.59
C LEU A 229 5.73 -10.09 -14.73
N ASP A 230 5.21 -9.97 -15.94
CA ASP A 230 5.77 -10.64 -17.12
C ASP A 230 7.12 -10.04 -17.52
N TRP A 231 7.24 -8.71 -17.51
CA TRP A 231 8.52 -8.04 -17.70
C TRP A 231 9.58 -8.52 -16.69
N ALA A 232 9.23 -8.61 -15.42
CA ALA A 232 10.14 -9.08 -14.37
C ALA A 232 10.58 -10.53 -14.60
N ARG A 233 9.64 -11.44 -14.91
CA ARG A 233 9.93 -12.87 -15.21
C ARG A 233 10.80 -13.04 -16.43
N GLN A 234 10.54 -12.29 -17.52
CA GLN A 234 11.33 -12.33 -18.75
C GLN A 234 12.79 -11.93 -18.51
N HIS A 235 13.07 -11.15 -17.47
CA HIS A 235 14.42 -10.74 -17.09
C HIS A 235 14.98 -11.49 -15.87
N GLY A 236 14.40 -12.66 -15.53
CA GLY A 236 14.94 -13.57 -14.50
C GLY A 236 14.68 -13.17 -13.06
N ALA A 237 13.77 -12.21 -12.80
CA ALA A 237 13.37 -11.82 -11.46
C ALA A 237 12.19 -12.69 -10.94
N GLN A 238 12.08 -12.78 -9.62
CA GLN A 238 10.91 -13.33 -8.94
C GLN A 238 9.81 -12.26 -8.90
N ALA A 239 8.74 -12.48 -9.66
CA ALA A 239 7.64 -11.53 -9.76
C ALA A 239 6.58 -11.77 -8.69
N ARG A 240 6.12 -10.69 -8.02
CA ARG A 240 5.10 -10.73 -6.97
C ARG A 240 4.09 -9.61 -7.17
N ASP A 241 2.80 -9.94 -7.11
CA ASP A 241 1.71 -8.97 -7.16
C ASP A 241 1.40 -8.36 -5.78
N GLY A 242 0.58 -7.32 -5.75
CA GLY A 242 0.19 -6.60 -4.54
C GLY A 242 -0.89 -7.27 -3.69
N LEU A 243 -1.32 -8.50 -4.00
CA LEU A 243 -2.41 -9.13 -3.26
C LEU A 243 -2.03 -9.40 -1.79
N GLY A 244 -0.78 -9.81 -1.54
CA GLY A 244 -0.28 -9.99 -0.19
C GLY A 244 -0.25 -8.68 0.59
N MET A 245 0.27 -7.61 0.00
CA MET A 245 0.23 -6.27 0.60
C MET A 245 -1.22 -5.85 0.90
N LEU A 246 -2.18 -6.10 -0.01
CA LEU A 246 -3.58 -5.77 0.18
C LEU A 246 -4.16 -6.45 1.43
N VAL A 247 -3.87 -7.72 1.65
CA VAL A 247 -4.38 -8.46 2.81
C VAL A 247 -3.70 -8.01 4.09
N GLU A 248 -2.38 -7.83 4.08
CA GLU A 248 -1.61 -7.43 5.27
C GLU A 248 -1.95 -6.00 5.74
N GLN A 249 -2.13 -5.02 4.82
CA GLN A 249 -2.57 -3.68 5.19
C GLN A 249 -4.01 -3.68 5.74
N ALA A 250 -4.88 -4.55 5.21
CA ALA A 250 -6.23 -4.71 5.74
C ALA A 250 -6.22 -5.35 7.13
N ALA A 251 -5.32 -6.29 7.40
CA ALA A 251 -5.14 -6.88 8.74
C ALA A 251 -4.68 -5.84 9.76
N GLU A 252 -3.77 -4.95 9.37
CA GLU A 252 -3.35 -3.82 10.22
C GLU A 252 -4.52 -2.86 10.49
N SER A 253 -5.29 -2.48 9.47
CA SER A 253 -6.49 -1.64 9.64
C SER A 253 -7.52 -2.30 10.55
N PHE A 254 -7.75 -3.60 10.38
CA PHE A 254 -8.63 -4.39 11.25
C PHE A 254 -8.15 -4.36 12.71
N SER A 255 -6.85 -4.52 12.94
CA SER A 255 -6.26 -4.45 14.29
C SER A 255 -6.41 -3.07 14.91
N ILE A 256 -6.25 -1.98 14.14
CA ILE A 256 -6.49 -0.61 14.60
C ILE A 256 -7.94 -0.42 15.07
N TRP A 257 -8.90 -1.00 14.40
CA TRP A 257 -10.33 -0.87 14.73
C TRP A 257 -10.79 -1.80 15.83
N ARG A 258 -10.29 -3.04 15.87
CA ARG A 258 -10.83 -4.12 16.71
C ARG A 258 -9.91 -4.55 17.85
N GLY A 259 -8.64 -4.11 17.85
CA GLY A 259 -7.62 -4.53 18.83
C GLY A 259 -7.18 -5.98 18.69
N VAL A 260 -7.55 -6.66 17.58
CA VAL A 260 -7.23 -8.07 17.32
C VAL A 260 -6.54 -8.17 15.97
N MET A 261 -5.37 -8.84 15.91
CA MET A 261 -4.68 -9.13 14.67
C MET A 261 -5.30 -10.39 14.02
N PRO A 262 -5.90 -10.28 12.83
CA PRO A 262 -6.51 -11.43 12.16
C PRO A 262 -5.45 -12.31 11.48
N PRO A 263 -5.76 -13.58 11.14
CA PRO A 263 -4.84 -14.51 10.48
C PRO A 263 -4.67 -14.17 8.98
N ALA A 264 -3.87 -13.16 8.67
CA ALA A 264 -3.69 -12.61 7.32
C ALA A 264 -3.22 -13.65 6.29
N SER A 265 -2.27 -14.51 6.64
CA SER A 265 -1.72 -15.54 5.73
C SER A 265 -2.79 -16.56 5.27
N GLN A 266 -3.70 -16.96 6.17
CA GLN A 266 -4.82 -17.83 5.82
C GLN A 266 -5.74 -17.13 4.82
N VAL A 267 -6.12 -15.87 5.09
CA VAL A 267 -7.03 -15.10 4.23
C VAL A 267 -6.39 -14.81 2.87
N LEU A 268 -5.08 -14.58 2.83
CA LEU A 268 -4.34 -14.42 1.58
C LEU A 268 -4.42 -15.70 0.71
N SER A 269 -4.21 -16.87 1.32
CA SER A 269 -4.29 -18.16 0.61
C SER A 269 -5.70 -18.42 0.07
N GLU A 270 -6.72 -18.16 0.88
CA GLU A 270 -8.13 -18.32 0.48
C GLU A 270 -8.51 -17.34 -0.65
N LEU A 271 -8.05 -16.08 -0.57
CA LEU A 271 -8.31 -15.08 -1.59
C LEU A 271 -7.61 -15.41 -2.93
N ARG A 272 -6.38 -15.92 -2.91
CA ARG A 272 -5.71 -16.38 -4.13
C ARG A 272 -6.48 -17.51 -4.80
N ALA A 273 -6.87 -18.53 -4.05
CA ALA A 273 -7.67 -19.64 -4.56
C ALA A 273 -9.00 -19.17 -5.18
N LEU A 274 -9.67 -18.20 -4.53
CA LEU A 274 -10.90 -17.61 -5.05
C LEU A 274 -10.71 -16.88 -6.39
N LEU A 275 -9.57 -16.18 -6.55
CA LEU A 275 -9.28 -15.40 -7.76
C LEU A 275 -8.75 -16.26 -8.92
N GLU A 276 -8.16 -17.42 -8.64
CA GLU A 276 -7.67 -18.39 -9.62
C GLU A 276 -8.79 -19.31 -10.16
N THR A 277 -9.91 -19.42 -9.42
CA THR A 277 -11.05 -20.22 -9.87
C THR A 277 -11.79 -19.46 -10.98
N PRO A 278 -11.90 -20.01 -12.22
CA PRO A 278 -12.68 -19.39 -13.27
C PRO A 278 -14.13 -19.19 -12.79
N GLN A 279 -14.63 -17.98 -12.88
CA GLN A 279 -16.08 -17.74 -12.68
C GLN A 279 -16.82 -18.39 -13.85
N ALA A 280 -17.58 -19.45 -13.55
CA ALA A 280 -18.39 -20.18 -14.52
C ALA A 280 -19.52 -19.33 -15.09
#